data_3fb3318e75ea53ed02f06059d888ce1e
#
_entry.id   3fb3318e75ea53ed02f06059d888ce1e
#
_cell.length_a   1.000
_cell.length_b   1.000
_cell.length_c   1.000
_cell.angle_alpha   90.00
_cell.angle_beta   90.00
_cell.angle_gamma   90.00
#
_symmetry.space_group_name_H-M   'P 1'
#
loop_
_entity.id
_entity.type
_entity.pdbx_description
1 polymer ?
#
loop_
_entity_poly.entity_id
_entity_poly.type
_entity_poly.pdbx_seq_one_letter_code
_entity_poly.pdbx_strand_id
1 'polypeptide(L)'
;MSRIVDLSMPVHRDMVTFPRINPPQMLMFDTWEDFAEGVGADKYGIDKLTASYTIIQSDHAGTHMDALKHIRPDGPGASGIPLEYCFSDGVVLDFRHKEYGAGISAGDIDEALDKIRYQLKEKDIVLIQTGASAYNDDSERYLRDHCGMTREATLHLISQGVRMMGIDAVTFDPPVWAMFEREQFWEAHRVMWEEDYWHIENLTNLDQLPPHGFKFSALPIKWEGTTGAPVRAVAILDD
;
A
#
# COMPACT_ATOMS: atom_id res chain seq x y z
N MET A 1 -14.12 7.32 -22.25
CA MET A 1 -14.20 7.93 -20.86
C MET A 1 -13.19 7.18 -20.00
N SER A 2 -12.39 7.88 -19.16
CA SER A 2 -11.45 7.18 -18.30
C SER A 2 -12.17 6.35 -17.26
N ARG A 3 -11.76 5.10 -17.05
CA ARG A 3 -12.24 4.20 -15.98
C ARG A 3 -11.27 4.27 -14.80
N ILE A 4 -11.80 4.46 -13.59
CA ILE A 4 -11.00 4.42 -12.36
C ILE A 4 -11.22 3.06 -11.69
N VAL A 5 -10.14 2.37 -11.35
CA VAL A 5 -10.14 1.15 -10.54
C VAL A 5 -9.58 1.49 -9.16
N ASP A 6 -10.37 1.20 -8.13
CA ASP A 6 -9.96 1.36 -6.73
C ASP A 6 -9.04 0.22 -6.32
N LEU A 7 -7.84 0.55 -5.86
CA LEU A 7 -6.81 -0.41 -5.47
C LEU A 7 -6.56 -0.41 -3.96
N SER A 8 -7.47 0.19 -3.17
CA SER A 8 -7.32 0.29 -1.72
C SER A 8 -8.29 -0.62 -0.97
N MET A 9 -7.81 -1.19 0.12
CA MET A 9 -8.66 -1.94 1.06
C MET A 9 -9.61 -1.00 1.81
N PRO A 10 -10.85 -1.44 2.11
CA PRO A 10 -11.69 -0.72 3.05
C PRO A 10 -11.05 -0.73 4.45
N VAL A 11 -11.05 0.43 5.10
CA VAL A 11 -10.54 0.57 6.47
C VAL A 11 -11.68 0.41 7.46
N HIS A 12 -11.61 -0.60 8.33
CA HIS A 12 -12.61 -0.86 9.37
C HIS A 12 -11.98 -1.55 10.59
N ARG A 13 -12.69 -1.55 11.72
CA ARG A 13 -12.17 -2.05 13.01
C ARG A 13 -11.75 -3.53 13.02
N ASP A 14 -12.36 -4.34 12.17
CA ASP A 14 -12.17 -5.79 12.13
C ASP A 14 -11.24 -6.21 10.97
N MET A 15 -10.58 -5.28 10.30
CA MET A 15 -9.65 -5.58 9.22
C MET A 15 -8.41 -6.30 9.73
N VAL A 16 -7.84 -7.15 8.88
CA VAL A 16 -6.54 -7.76 9.15
C VAL A 16 -5.45 -6.70 9.03
N THR A 17 -4.61 -6.59 10.04
CA THR A 17 -3.42 -5.74 10.05
C THR A 17 -2.18 -6.60 10.27
N PHE A 18 -1.01 -6.08 9.91
CA PHE A 18 0.25 -6.73 10.27
C PHE A 18 0.33 -6.94 11.79
N PRO A 19 0.85 -8.09 12.29
CA PRO A 19 1.02 -8.34 13.71
C PRO A 19 1.76 -7.19 14.40
N ARG A 20 1.20 -6.66 15.52
CA ARG A 20 1.63 -5.46 16.28
C ARG A 20 1.15 -4.11 15.72
N ILE A 21 0.51 -4.06 14.57
CA ILE A 21 -0.22 -2.89 14.11
C ILE A 21 -1.64 -2.94 14.69
N ASN A 22 -2.03 -1.93 15.45
CA ASN A 22 -3.37 -1.87 16.02
C ASN A 22 -4.43 -1.66 14.93
N PRO A 23 -5.53 -2.44 14.92
CA PRO A 23 -6.66 -2.18 14.04
C PRO A 23 -7.25 -0.78 14.28
N PRO A 24 -7.79 -0.16 13.24
CA PRO A 24 -8.41 1.16 13.36
C PRO A 24 -9.56 1.18 14.36
N GLN A 25 -9.69 2.28 15.10
CA GLN A 25 -10.84 2.57 15.95
C GLN A 25 -11.61 3.74 15.36
N MET A 26 -12.93 3.57 15.22
CA MET A 26 -13.82 4.60 14.70
C MET A 26 -14.87 4.90 15.77
N LEU A 27 -14.78 6.07 16.36
CA LEU A 27 -15.65 6.54 17.42
C LEU A 27 -16.50 7.68 16.89
N MET A 28 -17.83 7.53 16.93
CA MET A 28 -18.71 8.64 16.62
C MET A 28 -18.50 9.70 17.69
N PHE A 29 -18.10 10.88 17.28
CA PHE A 29 -17.84 12.01 18.18
C PHE A 29 -19.12 12.84 18.39
N ASP A 30 -19.80 13.20 17.28
CA ASP A 30 -21.11 13.85 17.30
C ASP A 30 -22.07 13.07 16.40
N THR A 31 -23.29 12.83 16.88
CA THR A 31 -24.40 12.42 16.03
C THR A 31 -25.00 13.64 15.33
N TRP A 32 -25.86 13.41 14.34
CA TRP A 32 -26.57 14.49 13.64
C TRP A 32 -27.42 15.33 14.59
N GLU A 33 -28.03 14.65 15.56
CA GLU A 33 -28.87 15.23 16.60
C GLU A 33 -28.03 16.04 17.60
N ASP A 34 -26.96 15.44 18.16
CA ASP A 34 -26.06 16.10 19.13
C ASP A 34 -25.47 17.38 18.55
N PHE A 35 -25.08 17.38 17.27
CA PHE A 35 -24.55 18.57 16.62
C PHE A 35 -25.62 19.66 16.46
N ALA A 36 -26.84 19.29 16.05
CA ALA A 36 -27.93 20.25 15.89
C ALA A 36 -28.28 20.92 17.21
N GLU A 37 -28.38 20.15 18.31
CA GLU A 37 -28.61 20.63 19.66
C GLU A 37 -27.42 21.52 20.14
N GLY A 38 -26.18 21.05 19.96
CA GLY A 38 -24.97 21.73 20.39
C GLY A 38 -24.79 23.13 19.79
N VAL A 39 -25.21 23.33 18.53
CA VAL A 39 -25.20 24.66 17.88
C VAL A 39 -26.49 25.43 18.08
N GLY A 40 -27.51 24.83 18.70
CA GLY A 40 -28.82 25.46 18.98
C GLY A 40 -29.75 25.56 17.77
N ALA A 41 -29.55 24.74 16.74
CA ALA A 41 -30.40 24.70 15.53
C ALA A 41 -31.75 24.04 15.80
N ASP A 42 -31.83 23.17 16.79
CA ASP A 42 -33.06 22.56 17.32
C ASP A 42 -34.12 23.57 17.69
N LYS A 43 -33.69 24.74 18.22
CA LYS A 43 -34.59 25.88 18.56
C LYS A 43 -35.29 26.51 17.34
N TYR A 44 -34.77 26.21 16.16
CA TYR A 44 -35.35 26.67 14.87
C TYR A 44 -36.00 25.51 14.10
N GLY A 45 -36.24 24.37 14.76
CA GLY A 45 -36.91 23.21 14.16
C GLY A 45 -36.00 22.39 13.25
N ILE A 46 -34.65 22.51 13.43
CA ILE A 46 -33.65 21.73 12.69
C ILE A 46 -33.06 20.68 13.66
N ASP A 47 -33.61 19.48 13.63
CA ASP A 47 -33.29 18.40 14.59
C ASP A 47 -32.03 17.60 14.22
N LYS A 48 -31.53 17.73 12.98
CA LYS A 48 -30.37 17.01 12.46
C LYS A 48 -29.55 17.92 11.56
N LEU A 49 -28.19 17.87 11.73
CA LEU A 49 -27.25 18.59 10.86
C LEU A 49 -26.14 17.66 10.37
N THR A 50 -24.95 17.78 10.93
CA THR A 50 -23.77 17.02 10.53
C THR A 50 -23.38 16.02 11.61
N ALA A 51 -22.61 15.00 11.23
CA ALA A 51 -22.02 14.06 12.16
C ALA A 51 -20.53 13.96 11.92
N SER A 52 -19.77 13.58 12.95
CA SER A 52 -18.34 13.39 12.84
C SER A 52 -17.85 12.17 13.59
N TYR A 53 -16.74 11.60 13.10
CA TYR A 53 -16.02 10.51 13.74
C TYR A 53 -14.62 10.92 14.13
N THR A 54 -14.18 10.48 15.30
CA THR A 54 -12.76 10.40 15.63
C THR A 54 -12.23 9.07 15.15
N ILE A 55 -11.18 9.11 14.32
CA ILE A 55 -10.50 7.92 13.81
C ILE A 55 -9.13 7.83 14.46
N ILE A 56 -8.85 6.71 15.12
CA ILE A 56 -7.53 6.37 15.65
C ILE A 56 -7.01 5.23 14.80
N GLN A 57 -5.95 5.46 14.05
CA GLN A 57 -5.41 4.52 13.09
C GLN A 57 -3.88 4.57 13.11
N SER A 58 -3.24 3.40 12.99
CA SER A 58 -1.81 3.34 12.68
C SER A 58 -1.55 3.88 11.28
N ASP A 59 -0.41 4.53 11.09
CA ASP A 59 0.08 4.98 9.79
C ASP A 59 0.35 3.82 8.80
N HIS A 60 0.43 2.58 9.30
CA HIS A 60 0.61 1.35 8.52
C HIS A 60 -0.64 0.43 8.49
N ALA A 61 -1.84 0.93 8.79
CA ALA A 61 -3.06 0.14 8.70
C ALA A 61 -3.79 0.37 7.37
N GLY A 62 -4.22 -0.73 6.72
CA GLY A 62 -4.84 -0.71 5.40
C GLY A 62 -3.85 -0.42 4.27
N THR A 63 -4.35 0.03 3.13
CA THR A 63 -3.47 0.42 2.02
C THR A 63 -2.73 1.70 2.40
N HIS A 64 -1.41 1.59 2.51
CA HIS A 64 -0.55 2.66 2.99
C HIS A 64 0.78 2.69 2.24
N MET A 65 1.48 3.78 2.37
CA MET A 65 2.82 3.98 1.81
C MET A 65 3.82 4.17 2.93
N ASP A 66 4.95 3.45 2.84
CA ASP A 66 6.05 3.56 3.76
C ASP A 66 6.95 4.74 3.40
N ALA A 67 7.31 5.52 4.41
CA ALA A 67 8.29 6.59 4.30
C ALA A 67 9.68 6.07 4.68
N LEU A 68 10.73 6.77 4.25
CA LEU A 68 12.11 6.38 4.59
C LEU A 68 12.35 6.34 6.10
N LYS A 69 11.61 7.16 6.86
CA LYS A 69 11.66 7.17 8.33
C LYS A 69 11.22 5.83 8.95
N HIS A 70 10.47 4.99 8.23
CA HIS A 70 10.08 3.67 8.74
C HIS A 70 11.31 2.81 9.05
N ILE A 71 12.34 2.91 8.25
CA ILE A 71 13.59 2.15 8.39
C ILE A 71 14.74 3.04 8.88
N ARG A 72 14.85 4.29 8.42
CA ARG A 72 15.86 5.27 8.81
C ARG A 72 15.28 6.25 9.85
N PRO A 73 15.64 6.17 11.15
CA PRO A 73 15.06 7.04 12.19
C PRO A 73 15.18 8.54 11.90
N ASP A 74 16.29 8.96 11.25
CA ASP A 74 16.55 10.34 10.85
C ASP A 74 16.10 10.65 9.41
N GLY A 75 15.47 9.69 8.73
CA GLY A 75 14.94 9.86 7.38
C GLY A 75 13.68 10.73 7.32
N PRO A 76 13.33 11.24 6.13
CA PRO A 76 12.08 11.96 5.95
C PRO A 76 10.87 11.07 6.22
N GLY A 77 9.89 11.62 6.95
CA GLY A 77 8.59 10.99 7.20
C GLY A 77 7.63 11.13 6.02
N ALA A 78 6.38 10.72 6.21
CA ALA A 78 5.36 10.68 5.16
C ALA A 78 5.13 12.04 4.49
N SER A 79 5.19 13.16 5.23
CA SER A 79 5.07 14.51 4.66
C SER A 79 6.20 14.89 3.70
N GLY A 80 7.32 14.16 3.73
CA GLY A 80 8.50 14.38 2.89
C GLY A 80 8.58 13.45 1.67
N ILE A 81 7.59 12.61 1.41
CA ILE A 81 7.55 11.73 0.22
C ILE A 81 7.38 12.59 -1.03
N PRO A 82 8.28 12.50 -2.04
CA PRO A 82 8.17 13.30 -3.26
C PRO A 82 6.98 12.86 -4.11
N LEU A 83 6.06 13.79 -4.39
CA LEU A 83 4.80 13.49 -5.08
C LEU A 83 4.98 13.08 -6.54
N GLU A 84 6.08 13.42 -7.16
CA GLU A 84 6.43 13.00 -8.53
C GLU A 84 6.62 11.49 -8.69
N TYR A 85 6.80 10.74 -7.60
CA TYR A 85 6.82 9.27 -7.60
C TYR A 85 5.46 8.65 -7.24
N CYS A 86 4.50 9.47 -6.78
CA CYS A 86 3.19 9.00 -6.35
C CYS A 86 2.15 8.95 -7.48
N PHE A 87 2.50 9.46 -8.67
CA PHE A 87 1.63 9.50 -9.85
C PHE A 87 2.45 9.31 -11.12
N SER A 88 2.32 8.15 -11.78
CA SER A 88 3.04 7.82 -13.01
C SER A 88 2.37 6.70 -13.82
N ASP A 89 3.06 6.18 -14.84
CA ASP A 89 2.65 4.96 -15.52
C ASP A 89 2.78 3.76 -14.58
N GLY A 90 1.74 2.94 -14.51
CA GLY A 90 1.70 1.73 -13.70
C GLY A 90 2.03 0.48 -14.50
N VAL A 91 2.75 -0.46 -13.87
CA VAL A 91 3.12 -1.77 -14.44
C VAL A 91 2.79 -2.84 -13.41
N VAL A 92 1.96 -3.83 -13.76
CA VAL A 92 1.63 -4.98 -12.90
C VAL A 92 2.49 -6.17 -13.30
N LEU A 93 3.22 -6.73 -12.34
CA LEU A 93 3.98 -7.97 -12.50
C LEU A 93 3.29 -9.09 -11.70
N ASP A 94 2.87 -10.15 -12.38
CA ASP A 94 2.06 -11.25 -11.83
C ASP A 94 2.96 -12.38 -11.30
N PHE A 95 2.99 -12.52 -9.98
CA PHE A 95 3.73 -13.55 -9.23
C PHE A 95 2.82 -14.53 -8.48
N ARG A 96 1.53 -14.62 -8.80
CA ARG A 96 0.57 -15.54 -8.18
C ARG A 96 0.93 -17.02 -8.34
N HIS A 97 1.84 -17.32 -9.27
CA HIS A 97 2.34 -18.67 -9.53
C HIS A 97 3.49 -19.08 -8.59
N LYS A 98 4.07 -18.13 -7.82
CA LYS A 98 5.16 -18.43 -6.90
C LYS A 98 4.66 -19.11 -5.63
N GLU A 99 5.47 -19.97 -5.07
CA GLU A 99 5.18 -20.65 -3.81
C GLU A 99 5.07 -19.64 -2.67
N TYR A 100 4.20 -19.91 -1.70
CA TYR A 100 4.08 -19.10 -0.51
C TYR A 100 5.41 -19.08 0.26
N GLY A 101 5.77 -17.92 0.76
CA GLY A 101 7.06 -17.69 1.40
C GLY A 101 8.23 -17.48 0.44
N ALA A 102 8.07 -17.71 -0.87
CA ALA A 102 9.16 -17.50 -1.82
C ALA A 102 9.57 -16.02 -1.89
N GLY A 103 10.87 -15.77 -2.08
CA GLY A 103 11.39 -14.48 -2.48
C GLY A 103 11.28 -14.29 -3.99
N ILE A 104 10.90 -13.09 -4.43
CA ILE A 104 10.93 -12.69 -5.84
C ILE A 104 12.35 -12.19 -6.13
N SER A 105 13.05 -12.83 -7.05
CA SER A 105 14.42 -12.49 -7.45
C SER A 105 14.46 -11.46 -8.59
N ALA A 106 15.64 -10.90 -8.89
CA ALA A 106 15.85 -10.05 -10.04
C ALA A 106 15.52 -10.78 -11.36
N GLY A 107 15.89 -12.06 -11.47
CA GLY A 107 15.53 -12.88 -12.64
C GLY A 107 14.04 -13.07 -12.83
N ASP A 108 13.28 -13.24 -11.74
CA ASP A 108 11.81 -13.31 -11.79
C ASP A 108 11.21 -11.99 -12.32
N ILE A 109 11.79 -10.84 -11.95
CA ILE A 109 11.38 -9.51 -12.45
C ILE A 109 11.60 -9.43 -13.97
N ASP A 110 12.79 -9.81 -14.44
CA ASP A 110 13.13 -9.77 -15.86
C ASP A 110 12.22 -10.71 -16.67
N GLU A 111 11.97 -11.93 -16.19
CA GLU A 111 11.04 -12.87 -16.84
C GLU A 111 9.60 -12.33 -16.91
N ALA A 112 9.15 -11.65 -15.82
CA ALA A 112 7.81 -11.06 -15.81
C ALA A 112 7.70 -9.87 -16.77
N LEU A 113 8.73 -9.02 -16.88
CA LEU A 113 8.79 -7.92 -17.83
C LEU A 113 8.81 -8.42 -19.29
N ASP A 114 9.61 -9.45 -19.57
CA ASP A 114 9.68 -10.10 -20.89
C ASP A 114 8.32 -10.71 -21.30
N LYS A 115 7.65 -11.35 -20.37
CA LYS A 115 6.33 -11.95 -20.58
C LYS A 115 5.28 -10.94 -21.01
N ILE A 116 5.30 -9.75 -20.42
CA ILE A 116 4.39 -8.65 -20.77
C ILE A 116 4.94 -7.75 -21.88
N ARG A 117 6.17 -8.01 -22.38
CA ARG A 117 6.86 -7.25 -23.43
C ARG A 117 6.97 -5.76 -23.07
N TYR A 118 7.36 -5.48 -21.85
CA TYR A 118 7.49 -4.12 -21.36
C TYR A 118 8.93 -3.81 -20.94
N GLN A 119 9.40 -2.63 -21.29
CA GLN A 119 10.66 -2.08 -20.84
C GLN A 119 10.38 -0.95 -19.84
N LEU A 120 10.89 -1.07 -18.64
CA LEU A 120 10.71 -0.05 -17.62
C LEU A 120 11.30 1.31 -18.05
N LYS A 121 10.61 2.36 -17.64
CA LYS A 121 11.00 3.74 -17.83
C LYS A 121 11.23 4.38 -16.46
N GLU A 122 12.02 5.42 -16.43
CA GLU A 122 12.21 6.24 -15.23
C GLU A 122 10.84 6.67 -14.66
N LYS A 123 10.67 6.50 -13.36
CA LYS A 123 9.44 6.80 -12.58
C LYS A 123 8.24 5.89 -12.85
N ASP A 124 8.37 4.82 -13.63
CA ASP A 124 7.32 3.79 -13.63
C ASP A 124 7.06 3.29 -12.21
N ILE A 125 5.79 3.02 -11.91
CA ILE A 125 5.38 2.46 -10.63
C ILE A 125 5.09 0.97 -10.83
N VAL A 126 5.89 0.11 -10.18
CA VAL A 126 5.78 -1.34 -10.33
C VAL A 126 4.91 -1.94 -9.23
N LEU A 127 3.84 -2.62 -9.63
CA LEU A 127 2.87 -3.26 -8.74
C LEU A 127 3.05 -4.77 -8.77
N ILE A 128 3.33 -5.35 -7.63
CA ILE A 128 3.60 -6.78 -7.43
C ILE A 128 2.29 -7.47 -7.06
N GLN A 129 1.83 -8.35 -7.94
CA GLN A 129 0.62 -9.13 -7.72
C GLN A 129 0.97 -10.51 -7.19
N THR A 130 0.70 -10.76 -5.91
CA THR A 130 0.92 -12.05 -5.24
C THR A 130 -0.36 -12.88 -5.14
N GLY A 131 -1.52 -12.20 -5.22
CA GLY A 131 -2.84 -12.78 -5.01
C GLY A 131 -3.28 -12.82 -3.54
N ALA A 132 -2.46 -12.33 -2.59
CA ALA A 132 -2.79 -12.32 -1.18
C ALA A 132 -4.06 -11.51 -0.87
N SER A 133 -4.30 -10.43 -1.61
CA SER A 133 -5.48 -9.58 -1.41
C SER A 133 -6.82 -10.30 -1.54
N ALA A 134 -6.85 -11.48 -2.19
CA ALA A 134 -8.05 -12.33 -2.24
C ALA A 134 -8.44 -12.93 -0.86
N TYR A 135 -7.57 -12.83 0.13
CA TYR A 135 -7.74 -13.38 1.49
C TYR A 135 -7.64 -12.30 2.57
N ASN A 136 -7.82 -11.05 2.23
CA ASN A 136 -7.59 -9.93 3.14
C ASN A 136 -8.55 -9.85 4.35
N ASP A 137 -9.59 -10.69 4.38
CA ASP A 137 -10.51 -10.93 5.50
C ASP A 137 -10.17 -12.21 6.32
N ASP A 138 -9.25 -13.05 5.82
CA ASP A 138 -8.78 -14.26 6.47
C ASP A 138 -7.37 -14.03 7.05
N SER A 139 -7.28 -13.77 8.34
CA SER A 139 -6.03 -13.41 9.00
C SER A 139 -4.96 -14.51 8.91
N GLU A 140 -5.34 -15.78 8.90
CA GLU A 140 -4.37 -16.88 8.80
C GLU A 140 -3.72 -16.90 7.42
N ARG A 141 -4.52 -16.82 6.37
CA ARG A 141 -4.04 -16.88 5.00
C ARG A 141 -3.34 -15.59 4.59
N TYR A 142 -3.95 -14.44 4.87
CA TYR A 142 -3.42 -13.14 4.44
C TYR A 142 -2.02 -12.85 5.00
N LEU A 143 -1.75 -13.28 6.24
CA LEU A 143 -0.45 -13.10 6.89
C LEU A 143 0.61 -14.13 6.47
N ARG A 144 0.24 -15.18 5.71
CA ARG A 144 1.12 -16.32 5.45
C ARG A 144 1.23 -16.73 4.00
N ASP A 145 0.15 -16.60 3.22
CA ASP A 145 0.00 -17.21 1.89
C ASP A 145 0.36 -16.22 0.78
N HIS A 146 1.61 -15.71 0.79
CA HIS A 146 2.12 -14.83 -0.25
C HIS A 146 3.63 -15.05 -0.48
N CYS A 147 4.11 -14.64 -1.64
CA CYS A 147 5.52 -14.40 -1.91
C CYS A 147 5.82 -12.91 -1.62
N GLY A 148 7.10 -12.51 -1.64
CA GLY A 148 7.46 -11.11 -1.41
C GLY A 148 8.78 -10.74 -2.06
N MET A 149 9.08 -9.45 -2.09
CA MET A 149 10.30 -8.92 -2.72
C MET A 149 11.55 -9.30 -1.93
N THR A 150 12.62 -9.58 -2.64
CA THR A 150 13.96 -9.70 -2.06
C THR A 150 14.70 -8.37 -2.16
N ARG A 151 15.79 -8.25 -1.36
CA ARG A 151 16.72 -7.12 -1.48
C ARG A 151 17.25 -6.96 -2.91
N GLU A 152 17.66 -8.07 -3.54
CA GLU A 152 18.20 -8.08 -4.89
C GLU A 152 17.19 -7.55 -5.91
N ALA A 153 15.96 -8.06 -5.91
CA ALA A 153 14.92 -7.62 -6.82
C ALA A 153 14.55 -6.14 -6.62
N THR A 154 14.53 -5.68 -5.36
CA THR A 154 14.27 -4.27 -5.04
C THR A 154 15.35 -3.36 -5.63
N LEU A 155 16.64 -3.69 -5.41
CA LEU A 155 17.76 -2.94 -5.98
C LEU A 155 17.78 -3.02 -7.51
N HIS A 156 17.38 -4.15 -8.09
CA HIS A 156 17.29 -4.32 -9.53
C HIS A 156 16.27 -3.35 -10.15
N LEU A 157 15.07 -3.23 -9.57
CA LEU A 157 14.08 -2.25 -10.01
C LEU A 157 14.58 -0.80 -9.84
N ILE A 158 15.21 -0.50 -8.72
CA ILE A 158 15.80 0.82 -8.45
C ILE A 158 16.86 1.18 -9.51
N SER A 159 17.70 0.23 -9.91
CA SER A 159 18.72 0.43 -10.94
C SER A 159 18.14 0.74 -12.31
N GLN A 160 16.89 0.36 -12.57
CA GLN A 160 16.13 0.67 -13.78
C GLN A 160 15.32 1.98 -13.69
N GLY A 161 15.50 2.78 -12.63
CA GLY A 161 14.84 4.08 -12.43
C GLY A 161 13.50 4.03 -11.69
N VAL A 162 13.08 2.86 -11.20
CA VAL A 162 11.87 2.72 -10.37
C VAL A 162 12.16 3.23 -8.96
N ARG A 163 11.31 4.09 -8.42
CA ARG A 163 11.41 4.61 -7.05
C ARG A 163 10.17 4.35 -6.22
N MET A 164 9.06 3.99 -6.86
CA MET A 164 7.80 3.62 -6.21
C MET A 164 7.40 2.21 -6.63
N MET A 165 7.10 1.38 -5.65
CA MET A 165 6.63 0.01 -5.85
C MET A 165 5.37 -0.22 -5.02
N GLY A 166 4.62 -1.26 -5.32
CA GLY A 166 3.45 -1.63 -4.53
C GLY A 166 3.24 -3.13 -4.52
N ILE A 167 2.57 -3.65 -3.50
CA ILE A 167 2.26 -5.08 -3.35
C ILE A 167 0.84 -5.28 -2.82
N ASP A 168 0.18 -6.34 -3.25
CA ASP A 168 -1.15 -6.75 -2.78
C ASP A 168 -1.10 -7.69 -1.55
N ALA A 169 -0.02 -7.63 -0.78
CA ALA A 169 0.19 -8.39 0.45
C ALA A 169 0.34 -7.47 1.66
N VAL A 170 0.30 -8.06 2.85
CA VAL A 170 0.40 -7.36 4.14
C VAL A 170 1.79 -6.81 4.44
N THR A 171 2.80 -7.27 3.72
CA THR A 171 4.19 -6.78 3.77
C THR A 171 4.85 -6.91 2.40
N PHE A 172 5.80 -6.03 2.11
CA PHE A 172 6.56 -6.00 0.86
C PHE A 172 7.55 -7.17 0.75
N ASP A 173 8.11 -7.61 1.87
CA ASP A 173 8.98 -8.78 1.99
C ASP A 173 8.19 -10.10 2.01
N PRO A 174 8.84 -11.27 1.92
CA PRO A 174 8.19 -12.55 2.18
C PRO A 174 7.54 -12.61 3.57
N PRO A 175 6.51 -13.47 3.79
CA PRO A 175 5.82 -13.52 5.07
C PRO A 175 6.76 -13.86 6.23
N VAL A 176 6.42 -13.39 7.44
CA VAL A 176 7.27 -13.45 8.63
C VAL A 176 7.80 -14.86 8.91
N TRP A 177 6.96 -15.90 8.74
CA TRP A 177 7.41 -17.28 8.96
C TRP A 177 8.59 -17.67 8.03
N ALA A 178 8.55 -17.23 6.77
CA ALA A 178 9.62 -17.50 5.80
C ALA A 178 10.90 -16.69 6.11
N MET A 179 10.74 -15.47 6.65
CA MET A 179 11.89 -14.68 7.14
C MET A 179 12.62 -15.43 8.25
N PHE A 180 11.90 -16.02 9.22
CA PHE A 180 12.49 -16.80 10.31
C PHE A 180 13.16 -18.09 9.82
N GLU A 181 12.53 -18.82 8.91
CA GLU A 181 13.12 -20.05 8.34
C GLU A 181 14.42 -19.79 7.60
N ARG A 182 14.57 -18.59 6.99
CA ARG A 182 15.76 -18.22 6.20
C ARG A 182 16.74 -17.34 6.96
N GLU A 183 16.40 -16.91 8.17
CA GLU A 183 17.16 -15.93 8.93
C GLU A 183 17.40 -14.61 8.16
N GLN A 184 16.42 -14.22 7.33
CA GLN A 184 16.43 -13.01 6.49
C GLN A 184 15.25 -12.11 6.87
N PHE A 185 15.53 -10.97 7.49
CA PHE A 185 14.52 -10.12 8.09
C PHE A 185 14.37 -8.78 7.37
N TRP A 186 13.21 -8.56 6.74
CA TRP A 186 12.86 -7.30 6.05
C TRP A 186 13.93 -6.82 5.08
N GLU A 187 14.49 -7.73 4.28
CA GLU A 187 15.61 -7.44 3.40
C GLU A 187 15.27 -6.44 2.29
N ALA A 188 14.03 -6.46 1.78
CA ALA A 188 13.56 -5.47 0.82
C ALA A 188 13.33 -4.10 1.48
N HIS A 189 12.65 -4.03 2.63
CA HIS A 189 12.49 -2.79 3.39
C HIS A 189 13.85 -2.16 3.73
N ARG A 190 14.82 -2.98 4.14
CA ARG A 190 16.15 -2.51 4.55
C ARG A 190 16.95 -1.85 3.43
N VAL A 191 16.55 -2.03 2.17
CA VAL A 191 17.13 -1.27 1.05
C VAL A 191 16.96 0.24 1.26
N MET A 192 15.93 0.69 1.99
CA MET A 192 15.75 2.11 2.35
C MET A 192 16.92 2.70 3.15
N TRP A 193 17.82 1.88 3.75
CA TRP A 193 19.06 2.38 4.35
C TRP A 193 20.06 2.90 3.32
N GLU A 194 20.00 2.39 2.10
CA GLU A 194 21.01 2.59 1.08
C GLU A 194 20.50 3.45 -0.08
N GLU A 195 19.22 3.27 -0.44
CA GLU A 195 18.59 3.90 -1.57
C GLU A 195 17.26 4.57 -1.16
N ASP A 196 16.98 5.72 -1.75
CA ASP A 196 15.70 6.37 -1.59
C ASP A 196 14.69 5.73 -2.56
N TYR A 197 13.80 4.93 -2.00
CA TYR A 197 12.64 4.37 -2.68
C TYR A 197 11.47 4.27 -1.70
N TRP A 198 10.28 4.08 -2.20
CA TRP A 198 9.05 3.97 -1.39
C TRP A 198 8.25 2.78 -1.87
N HIS A 199 7.49 2.18 -0.99
CA HIS A 199 6.55 1.14 -1.39
C HIS A 199 5.20 1.29 -0.72
N ILE A 200 4.21 0.65 -1.35
CA ILE A 200 2.82 0.63 -0.91
C ILE A 200 2.47 -0.81 -0.58
N GLU A 201 1.89 -1.03 0.57
CA GLU A 201 1.41 -2.34 1.02
C GLU A 201 -0.11 -2.39 1.05
N ASN A 202 -0.64 -3.62 1.07
CA ASN A 202 -2.08 -3.87 1.13
C ASN A 202 -2.86 -3.29 -0.07
N LEU A 203 -2.29 -3.34 -1.27
CA LEU A 203 -3.06 -3.09 -2.50
C LEU A 203 -4.10 -4.19 -2.72
N THR A 204 -5.14 -3.89 -3.48
CA THR A 204 -6.18 -4.86 -3.88
C THR A 204 -6.57 -4.66 -5.34
N ASN A 205 -7.36 -5.59 -5.90
CA ASN A 205 -7.91 -5.49 -7.27
C ASN A 205 -6.85 -5.36 -8.39
N LEU A 206 -5.61 -5.78 -8.18
CA LEU A 206 -4.59 -5.76 -9.23
C LEU A 206 -4.94 -6.67 -10.42
N ASP A 207 -5.77 -7.69 -10.20
CA ASP A 207 -6.31 -8.60 -11.23
C ASP A 207 -7.28 -7.92 -12.21
N GLN A 208 -7.78 -6.73 -11.88
CA GLN A 208 -8.65 -5.94 -12.75
C GLN A 208 -7.88 -5.05 -13.73
N LEU A 209 -6.55 -5.02 -13.61
CA LEU A 209 -5.69 -4.16 -14.43
C LEU A 209 -5.06 -4.91 -15.61
N PRO A 210 -4.86 -4.26 -16.76
CA PRO A 210 -3.91 -4.75 -17.74
C PRO A 210 -2.49 -4.70 -17.16
N PRO A 211 -1.53 -5.45 -17.70
CA PRO A 211 -0.16 -5.46 -17.19
C PRO A 211 0.54 -4.09 -17.27
N HIS A 212 0.13 -3.22 -18.17
CA HIS A 212 0.59 -1.84 -18.32
C HIS A 212 -0.41 -1.02 -19.14
N GLY A 213 -0.11 0.27 -19.40
CA GLY A 213 -0.96 1.15 -20.22
C GLY A 213 -2.04 1.86 -19.40
N PHE A 214 -1.80 2.08 -18.11
CA PHE A 214 -2.65 2.86 -17.22
C PHE A 214 -1.81 3.84 -16.39
N LYS A 215 -2.44 4.89 -15.86
CA LYS A 215 -1.83 5.73 -14.84
C LYS A 215 -2.17 5.19 -13.46
N PHE A 216 -1.17 5.18 -12.57
CA PHE A 216 -1.35 4.85 -11.15
C PHE A 216 -1.19 6.11 -10.32
N SER A 217 -2.03 6.24 -9.28
CA SER A 217 -2.00 7.34 -8.32
C SER A 217 -2.18 6.81 -6.89
N ALA A 218 -1.27 7.19 -6.00
CA ALA A 218 -1.35 6.88 -4.57
C ALA A 218 -0.71 8.02 -3.77
N LEU A 219 -1.42 9.12 -3.60
CA LEU A 219 -0.95 10.27 -2.85
C LEU A 219 -1.14 10.03 -1.35
N PRO A 220 -0.08 10.06 -0.52
CA PRO A 220 -0.17 9.83 0.91
C PRO A 220 -0.78 11.04 1.63
N ILE A 221 -1.47 10.77 2.75
CA ILE A 221 -1.86 11.84 3.67
C ILE A 221 -0.58 12.53 4.19
N LYS A 222 -0.58 13.86 4.18
CA LYS A 222 0.58 14.66 4.59
C LYS A 222 0.70 14.74 6.12
N TRP A 223 0.92 13.61 6.77
CA TRP A 223 1.19 13.56 8.20
C TRP A 223 2.65 13.89 8.50
N GLU A 224 2.89 14.82 9.40
CA GLU A 224 4.24 15.17 9.83
C GLU A 224 4.77 14.20 10.87
N GLY A 225 6.02 13.76 10.69
CA GLY A 225 6.76 12.96 11.64
C GLY A 225 6.39 11.49 11.69
N THR A 226 5.40 11.03 10.92
CA THR A 226 4.99 9.61 10.84
C THR A 226 5.94 8.80 9.97
N THR A 227 5.91 7.49 10.13
CA THR A 227 6.77 6.54 9.42
C THR A 227 6.15 6.01 8.13
N GLY A 228 4.85 6.23 7.95
CA GLY A 228 4.06 5.92 6.77
C GLY A 228 2.79 6.78 6.73
N ALA A 229 1.96 6.57 5.73
CA ALA A 229 0.65 7.20 5.65
C ALA A 229 -0.34 6.39 4.81
N PRO A 230 -1.63 6.35 5.20
CA PRO A 230 -2.68 5.81 4.36
C PRO A 230 -2.75 6.51 3.01
N VAL A 231 -3.07 5.73 1.97
CA VAL A 231 -3.29 6.22 0.61
C VAL A 231 -4.63 5.72 0.06
N ARG A 232 -5.25 6.47 -0.84
CA ARG A 232 -6.28 5.94 -1.73
C ARG A 232 -5.63 5.65 -3.08
N ALA A 233 -5.08 4.44 -3.23
CA ALA A 233 -4.46 4.00 -4.45
C ALA A 233 -5.52 3.73 -5.53
N VAL A 234 -5.30 4.25 -6.73
CA VAL A 234 -6.20 4.04 -7.87
C VAL A 234 -5.40 3.85 -9.16
N ALA A 235 -5.96 3.07 -10.09
CA ALA A 235 -5.53 3.05 -11.47
C ALA A 235 -6.52 3.81 -12.36
N ILE A 236 -6.01 4.58 -13.31
CA ILE A 236 -6.79 5.33 -14.29
C ILE A 236 -6.49 4.72 -15.66
N LEU A 237 -7.51 4.09 -16.25
CA LEU A 237 -7.43 3.47 -17.56
C LEU A 237 -8.12 4.37 -18.58
N ASP A 238 -7.45 4.65 -19.68
CA ASP A 238 -8.07 5.30 -20.83
C ASP A 238 -8.74 4.23 -21.71
N ASP A 239 -9.99 4.50 -22.13
CA ASP A 239 -10.75 3.64 -23.03
C ASP A 239 -10.15 3.67 -24.45
#